data_bb650a175f725acaf9d7275e0343db80
#
_entry.id   bb650a175f725acaf9d7275e0343db80
#
_cell.length_a   1.000
_cell.length_b   1.000
_cell.length_c   1.000
_cell.angle_alpha   90.00
_cell.angle_beta   90.00
_cell.angle_gamma   90.00
#
_symmetry.space_group_name_H-M   'P 1'
#
loop_
_entity.id
_entity.type
_entity.pdbx_description
1 polymer ?
#
loop_
_entity_poly.entity_id
_entity_poly.type
_entity_poly.pdbx_seq_one_letter_code
_entity_poly.pdbx_strand_id
1 'polypeptide(L)'
;MNIINIEHISKLFGDKLIFDDASFGLQEGDKVGIVGINGTGKSTLLRMAAGEETPDSGQIIRQNNLKMAYLPQTPEFPKDATVLSYALSGDEEDWQVQSNLVQLGITEYDAKIDTLSGGQRRKVALAKVLASDFDVLILDEPTNHLDNAMLSWLEDYLKNYRGTVFMVTHDRYFLDKVSNRILEISHGKMYSYDSNYSRFLELKAEREEMELASERKRQSILRMELEWAKRGCRARSTKQRARLERLEVLKNGTAPTADAVVEMDAVETRMGKKTIEFHNVSKAFGDKTLMKDFEYIFLRNQSVGIIGPNGCGKSTMLRMITGEVLPDAGTIEIGDTIRIGYLAQEEPDMDTNQRVIDYVKDIAEYVQTRDGRISASQMLERFLFTPDMQYTPISKLSGGEKRRLYLLSVLVSGANVLIL
;
A
#
# COMPACT_ATOMS: atom_id res chain seq x y z
N MET A 1 -8.43 8.89 27.54
CA MET A 1 -9.56 7.94 27.70
C MET A 1 -9.76 7.22 26.38
N ASN A 2 -10.08 5.90 26.37
CA ASN A 2 -10.36 5.22 25.10
C ASN A 2 -11.73 5.70 24.58
N ILE A 3 -11.75 6.20 23.34
CA ILE A 3 -12.97 6.64 22.63
C ILE A 3 -13.51 5.56 21.69
N ILE A 4 -12.62 4.68 21.17
CA ILE A 4 -13.00 3.45 20.47
C ILE A 4 -12.19 2.32 21.07
N ASN A 5 -12.86 1.25 21.49
CA ASN A 5 -12.23 0.04 22.04
C ASN A 5 -12.56 -1.15 21.15
N ILE A 6 -11.56 -1.73 20.56
CA ILE A 6 -11.64 -2.94 19.72
C ILE A 6 -11.21 -4.10 20.59
N GLU A 7 -12.10 -5.06 20.83
CA GLU A 7 -11.88 -6.15 21.79
C GLU A 7 -12.04 -7.51 21.12
N HIS A 8 -10.95 -8.28 21.12
CA HIS A 8 -10.93 -9.69 20.72
C HIS A 8 -11.58 -9.96 19.36
N ILE A 9 -11.34 -9.05 18.38
CA ILE A 9 -11.95 -9.20 17.07
C ILE A 9 -11.25 -10.28 16.24
N SER A 10 -12.09 -11.07 15.56
CA SER A 10 -11.62 -11.95 14.49
C SER A 10 -12.43 -11.68 13.22
N LYS A 11 -11.78 -11.78 12.06
CA LYS A 11 -12.39 -11.53 10.75
C LYS A 11 -11.79 -12.43 9.70
N LEU A 12 -12.65 -13.09 8.92
CA LEU A 12 -12.32 -13.95 7.80
C LEU A 12 -12.84 -13.34 6.49
N PHE A 13 -12.06 -13.41 5.43
CA PHE A 13 -12.53 -13.18 4.06
C PHE A 13 -12.27 -14.43 3.22
N GLY A 14 -13.35 -15.18 2.91
CA GLY A 14 -13.23 -16.51 2.36
C GLY A 14 -12.43 -17.40 3.30
N ASP A 15 -11.33 -17.97 2.82
CA ASP A 15 -10.45 -18.82 3.63
C ASP A 15 -9.31 -18.03 4.31
N LYS A 16 -9.21 -16.72 4.08
CA LYS A 16 -8.13 -15.90 4.61
C LYS A 16 -8.50 -15.26 5.94
N LEU A 17 -7.78 -15.64 7.00
CA LEU A 17 -7.87 -15.00 8.31
C LEU A 17 -7.18 -13.63 8.27
N ILE A 18 -7.94 -12.57 8.54
CA ILE A 18 -7.47 -11.17 8.53
C ILE A 18 -7.12 -10.70 9.94
N PHE A 19 -7.99 -11.00 10.91
CA PHE A 19 -7.75 -10.72 12.33
C PHE A 19 -7.98 -11.98 13.14
N ASP A 20 -7.09 -12.23 14.12
CA ASP A 20 -7.09 -13.37 15.03
C ASP A 20 -6.98 -12.87 16.47
N ASP A 21 -8.12 -12.80 17.16
CA ASP A 21 -8.20 -12.36 18.56
C ASP A 21 -7.48 -11.01 18.80
N ALA A 22 -7.66 -10.07 17.88
CA ALA A 22 -6.92 -8.80 17.87
C ALA A 22 -7.66 -7.74 18.71
N SER A 23 -6.89 -6.98 19.50
CA SER A 23 -7.43 -5.95 20.40
C SER A 23 -6.62 -4.65 20.28
N PHE A 24 -7.32 -3.50 20.29
CA PHE A 24 -6.71 -2.19 20.24
C PHE A 24 -7.62 -1.13 20.83
N GLY A 25 -7.05 -0.16 21.56
CA GLY A 25 -7.77 1.01 22.09
C GLY A 25 -7.27 2.30 21.45
N LEU A 26 -8.19 3.05 20.85
CA LEU A 26 -7.95 4.39 20.31
C LEU A 26 -8.29 5.43 21.39
N GLN A 27 -7.34 6.28 21.73
CA GLN A 27 -7.48 7.30 22.77
C GLN A 27 -7.82 8.66 22.16
N GLU A 28 -8.43 9.49 22.96
CA GLU A 28 -8.69 10.88 22.60
C GLU A 28 -7.36 11.63 22.32
N GLY A 29 -7.30 12.35 21.21
CA GLY A 29 -6.12 13.06 20.76
C GLY A 29 -5.02 12.21 20.11
N ASP A 30 -5.21 10.89 20.01
CA ASP A 30 -4.29 10.01 19.27
C ASP A 30 -4.29 10.35 17.77
N LYS A 31 -3.10 10.34 17.18
CA LYS A 31 -2.90 10.38 15.71
C LYS A 31 -2.25 9.08 15.29
N VAL A 32 -3.10 8.08 15.03
CA VAL A 32 -2.66 6.71 14.77
C VAL A 32 -2.48 6.47 13.29
N GLY A 33 -1.27 6.11 12.89
CA GLY A 33 -0.98 5.59 11.57
C GLY A 33 -1.03 4.06 11.54
N ILE A 34 -1.84 3.48 10.67
CA ILE A 34 -1.94 2.03 10.49
C ILE A 34 -0.98 1.59 9.42
N VAL A 35 -0.13 0.63 9.74
CA VAL A 35 0.87 0.05 8.83
C VAL A 35 0.71 -1.46 8.73
N GLY A 36 1.17 -2.03 7.63
CA GLY A 36 1.12 -3.47 7.37
C GLY A 36 1.17 -3.77 5.88
N ILE A 37 1.42 -5.01 5.52
CA ILE A 37 1.46 -5.48 4.12
C ILE A 37 0.07 -5.31 3.47
N ASN A 38 0.02 -5.20 2.15
CA ASN A 38 -1.26 -5.15 1.44
C ASN A 38 -2.06 -6.43 1.65
N GLY A 39 -3.37 -6.27 1.90
CA GLY A 39 -4.27 -7.39 2.18
C GLY A 39 -4.22 -7.93 3.62
N THR A 40 -3.60 -7.21 4.57
CA THR A 40 -3.65 -7.53 6.01
C THR A 40 -4.89 -6.98 6.73
N GLY A 41 -5.77 -6.26 6.02
CA GLY A 41 -7.03 -5.78 6.59
C GLY A 41 -7.01 -4.33 7.09
N LYS A 42 -6.05 -3.49 6.67
CA LYS A 42 -5.98 -2.08 7.08
C LYS A 42 -7.28 -1.31 6.84
N SER A 43 -7.77 -1.30 5.59
CA SER A 43 -9.05 -0.65 5.23
C SER A 43 -10.26 -1.32 5.88
N THR A 44 -10.21 -2.63 6.10
CA THR A 44 -11.25 -3.36 6.84
C THR A 44 -11.33 -2.88 8.28
N LEU A 45 -10.17 -2.67 8.94
CA LEU A 45 -10.13 -2.13 10.30
C LEU A 45 -10.73 -0.72 10.36
N LEU A 46 -10.39 0.15 9.38
CA LEU A 46 -10.98 1.48 9.30
C LEU A 46 -12.51 1.44 9.12
N ARG A 47 -13.01 0.59 8.21
CA ARG A 47 -14.45 0.39 8.01
C ARG A 47 -15.15 -0.14 9.26
N MET A 48 -14.52 -1.08 9.95
CA MET A 48 -15.04 -1.57 11.23
C MET A 48 -15.03 -0.48 12.30
N ALA A 49 -13.98 0.34 12.40
CA ALA A 49 -13.93 1.47 13.32
C ALA A 49 -15.00 2.53 12.99
N ALA A 50 -15.24 2.81 11.70
CA ALA A 50 -16.29 3.71 11.22
C ALA A 50 -17.72 3.16 11.44
N GLY A 51 -17.87 1.84 11.62
CA GLY A 51 -19.18 1.19 11.78
C GLY A 51 -19.83 0.71 10.48
N GLU A 52 -19.11 0.76 9.37
CA GLU A 52 -19.58 0.27 8.07
C GLU A 52 -19.44 -1.24 7.92
N GLU A 53 -18.60 -1.87 8.75
CA GLU A 53 -18.37 -3.31 8.74
C GLU A 53 -18.37 -3.87 10.18
N THR A 54 -18.77 -5.13 10.33
CA THR A 54 -18.78 -5.82 11.63
C THR A 54 -17.73 -6.94 11.66
N PRO A 55 -17.06 -7.16 12.81
CA PRO A 55 -16.22 -8.35 12.99
C PRO A 55 -17.08 -9.61 13.03
N ASP A 56 -16.47 -10.77 12.74
CA ASP A 56 -17.15 -12.08 12.83
C ASP A 56 -17.22 -12.57 14.28
N SER A 57 -16.26 -12.16 15.12
CA SER A 57 -16.30 -12.34 16.58
C SER A 57 -15.62 -11.16 17.28
N GLY A 58 -15.85 -11.04 18.59
CA GLY A 58 -15.42 -9.88 19.36
C GLY A 58 -16.39 -8.70 19.23
N GLN A 59 -15.95 -7.52 19.67
CA GLN A 59 -16.82 -6.32 19.66
C GLN A 59 -16.00 -5.06 19.47
N ILE A 60 -16.67 -4.01 18.97
CA ILE A 60 -16.11 -2.65 18.87
C ILE A 60 -17.03 -1.71 19.65
N ILE A 61 -16.52 -1.19 20.74
CA ILE A 61 -17.21 -0.29 21.63
C ILE A 61 -16.78 1.14 21.30
N ARG A 62 -17.75 2.00 21.01
CA ARG A 62 -17.53 3.42 20.74
C ARG A 62 -18.15 4.25 21.87
N GLN A 63 -17.53 5.37 22.20
CA GLN A 63 -18.09 6.32 23.13
C GLN A 63 -19.43 6.82 22.62
N ASN A 64 -20.40 7.04 23.54
CA ASN A 64 -21.71 7.57 23.17
C ASN A 64 -21.58 8.97 22.55
N ASN A 65 -22.37 9.23 21.51
CA ASN A 65 -22.41 10.50 20.77
C ASN A 65 -21.08 10.90 20.11
N LEU A 66 -20.18 9.94 19.85
CA LEU A 66 -18.93 10.19 19.15
C LEU A 66 -19.21 10.55 17.69
N LYS A 67 -18.82 11.75 17.29
CA LYS A 67 -18.92 12.20 15.90
C LYS A 67 -17.70 11.67 15.13
N MET A 68 -17.96 10.93 14.07
CA MET A 68 -16.91 10.33 13.24
C MET A 68 -17.06 10.77 11.80
N ALA A 69 -15.97 11.23 11.20
CA ALA A 69 -15.89 11.51 9.78
C ALA A 69 -14.97 10.47 9.11
N TYR A 70 -15.45 9.84 8.04
CA TYR A 70 -14.71 8.78 7.35
C TYR A 70 -14.50 9.10 5.86
N LEU A 71 -13.25 9.06 5.42
CA LEU A 71 -12.86 9.09 4.02
C LEU A 71 -12.50 7.67 3.56
N PRO A 72 -13.35 6.98 2.80
CA PRO A 72 -13.04 5.65 2.26
C PRO A 72 -12.03 5.73 1.11
N GLN A 73 -11.39 4.59 0.81
CA GLN A 73 -10.46 4.48 -0.32
C GLN A 73 -11.13 4.83 -1.66
N THR A 74 -12.39 4.45 -1.83
CA THR A 74 -13.20 4.79 -3.02
C THR A 74 -14.51 5.43 -2.55
N PRO A 75 -14.57 6.78 -2.53
CA PRO A 75 -15.79 7.49 -2.17
C PRO A 75 -16.92 7.25 -3.17
N GLU A 76 -18.14 7.12 -2.68
CA GLU A 76 -19.34 7.04 -3.50
C GLU A 76 -19.96 8.44 -3.70
N PHE A 77 -20.47 8.70 -4.89
CA PHE A 77 -21.05 9.99 -5.25
C PHE A 77 -22.47 9.80 -5.78
N PRO A 78 -23.42 10.67 -5.38
CA PRO A 78 -24.75 10.69 -5.98
C PRO A 78 -24.69 11.03 -7.46
N LYS A 79 -25.56 10.42 -8.25
CA LYS A 79 -25.68 10.73 -9.67
C LYS A 79 -26.04 12.20 -9.87
N ASP A 80 -25.45 12.82 -10.90
CA ASP A 80 -25.68 14.23 -11.27
C ASP A 80 -25.30 15.27 -10.19
N ALA A 81 -24.61 14.89 -9.11
CA ALA A 81 -24.16 15.85 -8.10
C ALA A 81 -23.09 16.79 -8.69
N THR A 82 -23.17 18.07 -8.31
CA THR A 82 -22.09 19.04 -8.53
C THR A 82 -21.09 18.97 -7.40
N VAL A 83 -19.88 19.51 -7.60
CA VAL A 83 -18.83 19.59 -6.57
C VAL A 83 -19.40 20.23 -5.30
N LEU A 84 -20.03 21.40 -5.42
CA LEU A 84 -20.54 22.12 -4.26
C LEU A 84 -21.72 21.41 -3.62
N SER A 85 -22.67 20.85 -4.41
CA SER A 85 -23.84 20.16 -3.86
C SER A 85 -23.48 18.91 -3.06
N TYR A 86 -22.43 18.20 -3.49
CA TYR A 86 -21.90 17.05 -2.75
C TYR A 86 -21.15 17.48 -1.49
N ALA A 87 -20.31 18.48 -1.62
CA ALA A 87 -19.47 18.95 -0.53
C ALA A 87 -20.27 19.61 0.61
N LEU A 88 -21.44 20.16 0.31
CA LEU A 88 -22.39 20.78 1.27
C LEU A 88 -23.59 19.88 1.59
N SER A 89 -23.50 18.58 1.40
CA SER A 89 -24.64 17.67 1.62
C SER A 89 -24.84 17.22 3.08
N GLY A 90 -24.09 17.77 4.02
CA GLY A 90 -24.14 17.48 5.46
C GLY A 90 -24.30 18.76 6.29
N ASP A 91 -23.78 18.72 7.50
CA ASP A 91 -23.78 19.86 8.46
C ASP A 91 -22.51 20.73 8.30
N GLU A 92 -21.87 20.69 7.13
CA GLU A 92 -20.63 21.41 6.85
C GLU A 92 -20.88 22.93 6.72
N GLU A 93 -19.94 23.76 7.18
CA GLU A 93 -19.98 25.19 6.99
C GLU A 93 -19.45 25.56 5.58
N ASP A 94 -20.24 26.32 4.81
CA ASP A 94 -19.96 26.71 3.42
C ASP A 94 -18.56 27.25 3.22
N TRP A 95 -18.09 28.12 4.11
CA TRP A 95 -16.77 28.74 4.00
C TRP A 95 -15.61 27.77 4.23
N GLN A 96 -15.78 26.78 5.12
CA GLN A 96 -14.77 25.76 5.38
C GLN A 96 -14.65 24.82 4.16
N VAL A 97 -15.78 24.39 3.61
CA VAL A 97 -15.81 23.55 2.41
C VAL A 97 -15.12 24.25 1.25
N GLN A 98 -15.47 25.52 0.98
CA GLN A 98 -14.85 26.29 -0.10
C GLN A 98 -13.36 26.49 0.12
N SER A 99 -12.93 26.82 1.35
CA SER A 99 -11.52 26.93 1.69
C SER A 99 -10.76 25.63 1.42
N ASN A 100 -11.29 24.50 1.87
CA ASN A 100 -10.66 23.18 1.65
C ASN A 100 -10.59 22.82 0.16
N LEU A 101 -11.66 23.10 -0.62
CA LEU A 101 -11.67 22.89 -2.07
C LEU A 101 -10.56 23.69 -2.78
N VAL A 102 -10.40 24.98 -2.42
CA VAL A 102 -9.34 25.83 -2.97
C VAL A 102 -7.95 25.27 -2.64
N GLN A 103 -7.70 24.87 -1.39
CA GLN A 103 -6.43 24.30 -0.96
C GLN A 103 -6.11 22.97 -1.69
N LEU A 104 -7.14 22.21 -2.05
CA LEU A 104 -7.03 20.98 -2.82
C LEU A 104 -7.06 21.21 -4.35
N GLY A 105 -7.03 22.47 -4.78
CA GLY A 105 -6.93 22.84 -6.21
C GLY A 105 -8.21 22.58 -6.99
N ILE A 106 -9.37 22.60 -6.35
CA ILE A 106 -10.69 22.49 -6.98
C ILE A 106 -11.34 23.88 -6.98
N THR A 107 -11.47 24.47 -8.17
CA THR A 107 -12.03 25.84 -8.35
C THR A 107 -13.36 25.85 -9.09
N GLU A 108 -13.72 24.76 -9.74
CA GLU A 108 -14.96 24.63 -10.53
C GLU A 108 -16.06 24.00 -9.67
N TYR A 109 -16.78 24.84 -8.93
CA TYR A 109 -17.78 24.38 -7.95
C TYR A 109 -19.06 23.83 -8.58
N ASP A 110 -19.44 24.32 -9.75
CA ASP A 110 -20.63 23.89 -10.49
C ASP A 110 -20.39 22.70 -11.42
N ALA A 111 -19.12 22.25 -11.54
CA ALA A 111 -18.79 21.09 -12.35
C ALA A 111 -19.50 19.84 -11.81
N LYS A 112 -20.00 18.99 -12.72
CA LYS A 112 -20.54 17.69 -12.33
C LYS A 112 -19.42 16.77 -11.89
N ILE A 113 -19.61 16.05 -10.78
CA ILE A 113 -18.62 15.12 -10.23
C ILE A 113 -18.24 14.03 -11.24
N ASP A 114 -19.20 13.59 -12.05
CA ASP A 114 -18.99 12.57 -13.10
C ASP A 114 -17.99 13.01 -14.17
N THR A 115 -17.81 14.30 -14.41
CA THR A 115 -16.84 14.84 -15.36
C THR A 115 -15.42 14.96 -14.81
N LEU A 116 -15.26 14.83 -13.48
CA LEU A 116 -13.97 14.94 -12.81
C LEU A 116 -13.17 13.64 -12.94
N SER A 117 -11.83 13.77 -12.94
CA SER A 117 -10.94 12.63 -12.80
C SER A 117 -11.11 11.96 -11.42
N GLY A 118 -10.73 10.67 -11.31
CA GLY A 118 -10.78 9.96 -10.04
C GLY A 118 -10.04 10.67 -8.90
N GLY A 119 -8.88 11.27 -9.21
CA GLY A 119 -8.11 12.06 -8.24
C GLY A 119 -8.82 13.34 -7.79
N GLN A 120 -9.49 14.05 -8.72
CA GLN A 120 -10.27 15.24 -8.38
C GLN A 120 -11.50 14.89 -7.53
N ARG A 121 -12.23 13.82 -7.88
CA ARG A 121 -13.36 13.32 -7.08
C ARG A 121 -12.93 13.04 -5.63
N ARG A 122 -11.78 12.41 -5.46
CA ARG A 122 -11.25 12.10 -4.14
C ARG A 122 -10.89 13.33 -3.33
N LYS A 123 -10.33 14.38 -3.96
CA LYS A 123 -10.06 15.67 -3.34
C LYS A 123 -11.35 16.36 -2.87
N VAL A 124 -12.42 16.26 -3.65
CA VAL A 124 -13.74 16.78 -3.25
C VAL A 124 -14.28 16.05 -2.02
N ALA A 125 -14.16 14.73 -1.98
CA ALA A 125 -14.55 13.94 -0.81
C ALA A 125 -13.70 14.27 0.43
N LEU A 126 -12.40 14.46 0.27
CA LEU A 126 -11.51 14.89 1.35
C LEU A 126 -11.89 16.29 1.86
N ALA A 127 -12.18 17.26 0.96
CA ALA A 127 -12.61 18.60 1.34
C ALA A 127 -13.87 18.58 2.22
N LYS A 128 -14.86 17.76 1.84
CA LYS A 128 -16.09 17.55 2.60
C LYS A 128 -15.79 17.00 3.99
N VAL A 129 -15.07 15.89 4.05
CA VAL A 129 -14.76 15.20 5.32
C VAL A 129 -14.00 16.12 6.28
N LEU A 130 -13.06 16.93 5.78
CA LEU A 130 -12.31 17.89 6.62
C LEU A 130 -13.11 19.12 7.06
N ALA A 131 -14.26 19.39 6.45
CA ALA A 131 -15.14 20.49 6.82
C ALA A 131 -16.25 20.07 7.80
N SER A 132 -16.49 18.76 7.96
CA SER A 132 -17.49 18.23 8.89
C SER A 132 -17.07 18.45 10.35
N ASP A 133 -18.05 18.47 11.26
CA ASP A 133 -17.78 18.48 12.70
C ASP A 133 -17.57 17.05 13.21
N PHE A 134 -16.39 16.75 13.71
CA PHE A 134 -16.00 15.41 14.14
C PHE A 134 -15.03 15.41 15.33
N ASP A 135 -15.14 14.37 16.16
CA ASP A 135 -14.20 14.05 17.24
C ASP A 135 -13.11 13.10 16.74
N VAL A 136 -13.48 12.20 15.81
CA VAL A 136 -12.57 11.21 15.19
C VAL A 136 -12.62 11.33 13.68
N LEU A 137 -11.46 11.52 13.11
CA LEU A 137 -11.23 11.55 11.66
C LEU A 137 -10.60 10.23 11.21
N ILE A 138 -11.31 9.48 10.37
CA ILE A 138 -10.85 8.21 9.82
C ILE A 138 -10.50 8.42 8.34
N LEU A 139 -9.25 8.13 7.96
CA LEU A 139 -8.73 8.41 6.62
C LEU A 139 -8.12 7.16 5.98
N ASP A 140 -8.65 6.72 4.84
CA ASP A 140 -8.08 5.63 4.05
C ASP A 140 -7.34 6.17 2.83
N GLU A 141 -6.00 6.16 2.86
CA GLU A 141 -5.07 6.66 1.83
C GLU A 141 -5.32 8.13 1.43
N PRO A 142 -5.37 9.10 2.38
CA PRO A 142 -5.68 10.50 2.09
C PRO A 142 -4.64 11.20 1.23
N THR A 143 -3.41 10.70 1.20
CA THR A 143 -2.26 11.29 0.49
C THR A 143 -2.26 11.00 -1.01
N ASN A 144 -3.03 10.00 -1.46
CA ASN A 144 -3.09 9.63 -2.87
C ASN A 144 -3.67 10.77 -3.72
N HIS A 145 -3.04 11.03 -4.87
CA HIS A 145 -3.39 12.07 -5.83
C HIS A 145 -3.19 13.52 -5.35
N LEU A 146 -2.57 13.73 -4.19
CA LEU A 146 -2.16 15.05 -3.73
C LEU A 146 -0.76 15.38 -4.29
N ASP A 147 -0.53 16.64 -4.62
CA ASP A 147 0.82 17.14 -4.89
C ASP A 147 1.48 17.64 -3.59
N ASN A 148 2.76 18.02 -3.68
CA ASN A 148 3.55 18.39 -2.51
C ASN A 148 2.96 19.58 -1.73
N ALA A 149 2.34 20.55 -2.41
CA ALA A 149 1.74 21.70 -1.75
C ALA A 149 0.51 21.30 -0.95
N MET A 150 -0.35 20.47 -1.55
CA MET A 150 -1.54 19.93 -0.90
C MET A 150 -1.19 18.98 0.25
N LEU A 151 -0.13 18.16 0.08
CA LEU A 151 0.39 17.29 1.14
C LEU A 151 0.88 18.12 2.34
N SER A 152 1.67 19.16 2.10
CA SER A 152 2.16 20.03 3.17
C SER A 152 1.01 20.72 3.91
N TRP A 153 0.00 21.18 3.18
CA TRP A 153 -1.19 21.74 3.79
C TRP A 153 -1.95 20.73 4.66
N LEU A 154 -2.15 19.49 4.16
CA LEU A 154 -2.83 18.44 4.91
C LEU A 154 -2.02 18.01 6.16
N GLU A 155 -0.68 17.94 6.05
CA GLU A 155 0.21 17.71 7.18
C GLU A 155 0.00 18.75 8.29
N ASP A 156 0.01 20.04 7.91
CA ASP A 156 -0.16 21.14 8.87
C ASP A 156 -1.58 21.14 9.47
N TYR A 157 -2.60 20.86 8.66
CA TYR A 157 -3.97 20.73 9.14
C TYR A 157 -4.08 19.63 10.20
N LEU A 158 -3.60 18.41 9.91
CA LEU A 158 -3.70 17.27 10.82
C LEU A 158 -2.81 17.43 12.06
N LYS A 159 -1.64 18.10 11.96
CA LYS A 159 -0.81 18.41 13.12
C LYS A 159 -1.48 19.33 14.10
N ASN A 160 -2.17 20.35 13.60
CA ASN A 160 -2.86 21.35 14.42
C ASN A 160 -4.22 20.88 14.91
N TYR A 161 -4.79 19.85 14.29
CA TYR A 161 -6.07 19.27 14.72
C TYR A 161 -5.92 18.62 16.11
N ARG A 162 -6.80 19.01 17.03
CA ARG A 162 -6.75 18.54 18.43
C ARG A 162 -7.49 17.24 18.70
N GLY A 163 -8.38 16.83 17.79
CA GLY A 163 -9.11 15.57 17.89
C GLY A 163 -8.27 14.36 17.51
N THR A 164 -8.92 13.23 17.40
CA THR A 164 -8.29 11.95 17.10
C THR A 164 -8.25 11.68 15.61
N VAL A 165 -7.14 11.17 15.12
CA VAL A 165 -6.95 10.76 13.71
C VAL A 165 -6.60 9.28 13.65
N PHE A 166 -7.31 8.52 12.82
CA PHE A 166 -7.06 7.11 12.58
C PHE A 166 -6.90 6.90 11.08
N MET A 167 -5.67 6.64 10.58
CA MET A 167 -5.38 6.72 9.17
C MET A 167 -4.53 5.58 8.65
N VAL A 168 -4.77 5.22 7.38
CA VAL A 168 -3.90 4.36 6.56
C VAL A 168 -3.27 5.22 5.49
N THR A 169 -1.96 5.16 5.32
CA THR A 169 -1.26 5.73 4.17
C THR A 169 0.05 4.99 3.91
N HIS A 170 0.47 4.97 2.65
CA HIS A 170 1.78 4.46 2.24
C HIS A 170 2.88 5.53 2.29
N ASP A 171 2.52 6.78 2.53
CA ASP A 171 3.49 7.88 2.66
C ASP A 171 4.14 7.87 4.05
N ARG A 172 5.37 7.36 4.09
CA ARG A 172 6.16 7.22 5.32
C ARG A 172 6.55 8.58 5.93
N TYR A 173 6.82 9.57 5.08
CA TYR A 173 7.16 10.92 5.54
C TYR A 173 5.96 11.61 6.17
N PHE A 174 4.79 11.43 5.56
CA PHE A 174 3.54 11.91 6.12
C PHE A 174 3.24 11.27 7.49
N LEU A 175 3.37 9.95 7.60
CA LEU A 175 3.22 9.24 8.88
C LEU A 175 4.20 9.75 9.93
N ASP A 176 5.47 9.92 9.56
CA ASP A 176 6.51 10.35 10.50
C ASP A 176 6.23 11.75 11.08
N LYS A 177 5.64 12.62 10.29
CA LYS A 177 5.32 14.00 10.68
C LYS A 177 4.00 14.16 11.43
N VAL A 178 2.99 13.36 11.12
CA VAL A 178 1.62 13.54 11.62
C VAL A 178 1.30 12.58 12.76
N SER A 179 1.78 11.33 12.72
CA SER A 179 1.42 10.34 13.72
C SER A 179 2.23 10.46 15.01
N ASN A 180 1.56 10.27 16.14
CA ASN A 180 2.18 10.09 17.46
C ASN A 180 2.14 8.63 17.92
N ARG A 181 1.40 7.78 17.20
CA ARG A 181 1.24 6.37 17.49
C ARG A 181 1.12 5.56 16.21
N ILE A 182 1.79 4.41 16.14
CA ILE A 182 1.71 3.49 14.99
C ILE A 182 1.04 2.20 15.42
N LEU A 183 0.09 1.74 14.62
CA LEU A 183 -0.57 0.44 14.76
C LEU A 183 -0.14 -0.47 13.61
N GLU A 184 0.66 -1.47 13.91
CA GLU A 184 1.06 -2.48 12.93
C GLU A 184 0.08 -3.64 12.91
N ILE A 185 -0.40 -4.01 11.71
CA ILE A 185 -1.17 -5.24 11.46
C ILE A 185 -0.26 -6.25 10.79
N SER A 186 0.04 -7.33 11.50
CA SER A 186 0.91 -8.41 11.01
C SER A 186 0.36 -9.78 11.42
N HIS A 187 0.19 -10.67 10.45
CA HIS A 187 -0.27 -12.05 10.65
C HIS A 187 -1.52 -12.19 11.54
N GLY A 188 -2.51 -11.33 11.32
CA GLY A 188 -3.77 -11.31 12.07
C GLY A 188 -3.71 -10.63 13.44
N LYS A 189 -2.54 -10.21 13.91
CA LYS A 189 -2.34 -9.53 15.18
C LYS A 189 -2.13 -8.05 15.02
N MET A 190 -2.38 -7.30 16.09
CA MET A 190 -2.19 -5.86 16.17
C MET A 190 -1.09 -5.54 17.19
N TYR A 191 -0.11 -4.74 16.77
CA TYR A 191 0.98 -4.27 17.63
C TYR A 191 0.95 -2.74 17.67
N SER A 192 0.86 -2.17 18.85
CA SER A 192 0.81 -0.72 19.06
C SER A 192 2.13 -0.17 19.54
N TYR A 193 2.59 0.92 18.94
CA TYR A 193 3.84 1.60 19.28
C TYR A 193 3.55 3.09 19.51
N ASP A 194 3.81 3.58 20.70
CA ASP A 194 3.67 4.99 21.06
C ASP A 194 4.88 5.77 20.53
N SER A 195 4.91 5.96 19.21
CA SER A 195 6.04 6.56 18.49
C SER A 195 5.63 7.05 17.10
N ASN A 196 6.48 7.88 16.48
CA ASN A 196 6.39 8.19 15.04
C ASN A 196 6.89 7.02 14.18
N TYR A 197 6.81 7.17 12.86
CA TYR A 197 7.14 6.08 11.93
C TYR A 197 8.62 5.68 11.97
N SER A 198 9.55 6.63 12.09
CA SER A 198 10.99 6.35 12.15
C SER A 198 11.34 5.52 13.39
N ARG A 199 10.86 5.90 14.56
CA ARG A 199 11.11 5.15 15.80
C ARG A 199 10.39 3.80 15.83
N PHE A 200 9.20 3.70 15.21
CA PHE A 200 8.50 2.43 15.02
C PHE A 200 9.37 1.39 14.33
N LEU A 201 10.12 1.75 13.27
CA LEU A 201 10.97 0.80 12.54
C LEU A 201 12.04 0.18 13.46
N GLU A 202 12.63 0.97 14.35
CA GLU A 202 13.60 0.47 15.34
C GLU A 202 12.93 -0.49 16.33
N LEU A 203 11.80 -0.08 16.92
CA LEU A 203 11.06 -0.90 17.88
C LEU A 203 10.52 -2.20 17.26
N LYS A 204 10.10 -2.15 15.98
CA LYS A 204 9.71 -3.36 15.22
C LYS A 204 10.90 -4.31 15.09
N ALA A 205 12.07 -3.82 14.69
CA ALA A 205 13.26 -4.63 14.54
C ALA A 205 13.69 -5.28 15.88
N GLU A 206 13.66 -4.52 16.97
CA GLU A 206 13.92 -5.03 18.32
C GLU A 206 12.94 -6.15 18.72
N ARG A 207 11.62 -5.95 18.46
CA ARG A 207 10.59 -6.97 18.73
C ARG A 207 10.84 -8.25 17.94
N GLU A 208 11.07 -8.14 16.62
CA GLU A 208 11.31 -9.29 15.74
C GLU A 208 12.57 -10.06 16.18
N GLU A 209 13.63 -9.37 16.57
CA GLU A 209 14.83 -10.01 17.11
C GLU A 209 14.56 -10.76 18.43
N MET A 210 13.80 -10.17 19.35
CA MET A 210 13.38 -10.83 20.59
C MET A 210 12.51 -12.07 20.34
N GLU A 211 11.57 -11.99 19.40
CA GLU A 211 10.71 -13.12 19.00
C GLU A 211 11.54 -14.26 18.42
N LEU A 212 12.50 -13.94 17.52
CA LEU A 212 13.43 -14.93 16.94
C LEU A 212 14.35 -15.57 18.02
N ALA A 213 14.85 -14.77 18.96
CA ALA A 213 15.67 -15.28 20.07
C ALA A 213 14.85 -16.21 20.98
N SER A 214 13.61 -15.84 21.29
CA SER A 214 12.67 -16.65 22.06
C SER A 214 12.37 -17.98 21.36
N GLU A 215 12.13 -17.94 20.05
CA GLU A 215 11.87 -19.14 19.25
C GLU A 215 13.09 -20.08 19.19
N ARG A 216 14.30 -19.55 19.01
CA ARG A 216 15.54 -20.35 19.08
C ARG A 216 15.69 -21.03 20.43
N LYS A 217 15.37 -20.34 21.53
CA LYS A 217 15.37 -20.90 22.88
C LYS A 217 14.29 -21.99 23.02
N ARG A 218 13.07 -21.75 22.56
CA ARG A 218 11.98 -22.74 22.56
C ARG A 218 12.37 -23.99 21.80
N GLN A 219 12.94 -23.87 20.59
CA GLN A 219 13.39 -25.01 19.78
C GLN A 219 14.51 -25.79 20.44
N SER A 220 15.45 -25.12 21.12
CA SER A 220 16.51 -25.78 21.88
C SER A 220 15.95 -26.61 23.02
N ILE A 221 15.01 -26.04 23.80
CA ILE A 221 14.33 -26.75 24.90
C ILE A 221 13.51 -27.91 24.33
N LEU A 222 12.74 -27.69 23.26
CA LEU A 222 11.94 -28.72 22.61
C LEU A 222 12.80 -29.92 22.18
N ARG A 223 13.96 -29.65 21.58
CA ARG A 223 14.92 -30.71 21.18
C ARG A 223 15.35 -31.55 22.37
N MET A 224 15.74 -30.89 23.49
CA MET A 224 16.13 -31.59 24.70
C MET A 224 15.00 -32.43 25.33
N GLU A 225 13.78 -31.85 25.34
CA GLU A 225 12.61 -32.54 25.90
C GLU A 225 12.15 -33.72 25.01
N LEU A 226 12.28 -33.60 23.67
CA LEU A 226 12.01 -34.70 22.73
C LEU A 226 13.03 -35.85 22.89
N GLU A 227 14.31 -35.54 23.07
CA GLU A 227 15.34 -36.55 23.35
C GLU A 227 15.08 -37.27 24.69
N TRP A 228 14.66 -36.51 25.71
CA TRP A 228 14.26 -37.10 27.00
C TRP A 228 13.03 -38.02 26.83
N ALA A 229 12.00 -37.61 26.09
CA ALA A 229 10.80 -38.41 25.82
C ALA A 229 11.12 -39.69 25.05
N LYS A 230 12.03 -39.66 24.03
CA LYS A 230 12.49 -40.83 23.26
C LYS A 230 13.17 -41.91 24.09
N ARG A 231 13.78 -41.56 25.25
CA ARG A 231 14.45 -42.51 26.16
C ARG A 231 13.48 -43.37 26.96
N GLY A 232 12.19 -43.38 26.63
CA GLY A 232 11.22 -44.34 27.20
C GLY A 232 10.70 -43.98 28.58
N CYS A 233 10.47 -42.70 28.84
CA CYS A 233 9.92 -42.23 30.12
C CYS A 233 8.50 -42.77 30.34
N ARG A 234 8.36 -43.73 31.25
CA ARG A 234 7.02 -44.25 31.67
C ARG A 234 6.39 -43.19 32.62
N ALA A 235 5.22 -42.66 32.24
CA ALA A 235 4.50 -41.61 32.99
C ALA A 235 3.93 -42.15 34.33
N ARG A 236 4.79 -42.65 35.25
CA ARG A 236 4.38 -43.20 36.56
C ARG A 236 4.35 -42.20 37.70
N SER A 237 4.93 -40.97 37.49
CA SER A 237 4.95 -39.95 38.54
C SER A 237 4.28 -38.66 38.06
N THR A 238 3.68 -37.90 38.99
CA THR A 238 3.03 -36.61 38.73
C THR A 238 3.98 -35.62 38.05
N LYS A 239 5.28 -35.64 38.41
CA LYS A 239 6.33 -34.78 37.82
C LYS A 239 6.59 -35.13 36.35
N GLN A 240 6.53 -36.40 35.99
CA GLN A 240 6.71 -36.82 34.58
C GLN A 240 5.51 -36.45 33.71
N ARG A 241 4.27 -36.54 34.26
CA ARG A 241 3.06 -36.12 33.57
C ARG A 241 3.07 -34.61 33.29
N ALA A 242 3.41 -33.78 34.30
CA ALA A 242 3.55 -32.34 34.13
C ALA A 242 4.64 -31.95 33.10
N ARG A 243 5.70 -32.76 32.97
CA ARG A 243 6.75 -32.55 31.97
C ARG A 243 6.28 -32.91 30.53
N LEU A 244 5.49 -33.97 30.36
CA LEU A 244 4.88 -34.32 29.11
C LEU A 244 3.86 -33.25 28.66
N GLU A 245 3.06 -32.74 29.59
CA GLU A 245 2.11 -31.64 29.31
C GLU A 245 2.86 -30.37 28.82
N ARG A 246 3.99 -30.02 29.47
CA ARG A 246 4.86 -28.92 28.99
C ARG A 246 5.46 -29.19 27.62
N LEU A 247 5.84 -30.44 27.31
CA LEU A 247 6.34 -30.81 26.00
C LEU A 247 5.26 -30.63 24.92
N GLU A 248 4.00 -30.96 25.21
CA GLU A 248 2.89 -30.73 24.30
C GLU A 248 2.68 -29.21 24.04
N VAL A 249 2.72 -28.39 25.07
CA VAL A 249 2.65 -26.93 24.92
C VAL A 249 3.82 -26.40 24.08
N LEU A 250 5.04 -26.91 24.29
CA LEU A 250 6.21 -26.53 23.47
C LEU A 250 6.09 -26.98 22.01
N LYS A 251 5.48 -28.12 21.73
CA LYS A 251 5.22 -28.60 20.35
C LYS A 251 4.20 -27.75 19.62
N ASN A 252 3.15 -27.33 20.33
CA ASN A 252 2.03 -26.57 19.76
C ASN A 252 2.35 -25.07 19.57
N GLY A 253 3.48 -24.59 20.07
CA GLY A 253 3.94 -23.22 19.82
C GLY A 253 4.26 -23.02 18.34
N THR A 254 3.74 -21.95 17.78
CA THR A 254 4.01 -21.52 16.39
C THR A 254 5.28 -20.67 16.32
N ALA A 255 6.10 -20.91 15.31
CA ALA A 255 7.27 -20.06 15.04
C ALA A 255 6.81 -18.69 14.51
N PRO A 256 7.54 -17.60 14.82
CA PRO A 256 7.30 -16.31 14.20
C PRO A 256 7.39 -16.44 12.67
N THR A 257 6.41 -15.91 11.97
CA THR A 257 6.40 -15.90 10.50
C THR A 257 7.07 -14.62 10.05
N ALA A 258 8.21 -14.71 9.39
CA ALA A 258 8.86 -13.53 8.80
C ALA A 258 8.03 -13.02 7.62
N ASP A 259 7.98 -11.69 7.48
CA ASP A 259 7.41 -11.08 6.28
C ASP A 259 8.22 -11.50 5.06
N ALA A 260 7.55 -12.05 4.05
CA ALA A 260 8.20 -12.46 2.83
C ALA A 260 8.59 -11.20 2.02
N VAL A 261 9.86 -11.14 1.61
CA VAL A 261 10.42 -10.03 0.84
C VAL A 261 10.52 -10.44 -0.62
N VAL A 262 10.08 -9.55 -1.52
CA VAL A 262 10.25 -9.74 -2.96
C VAL A 262 11.74 -9.56 -3.30
N GLU A 263 12.37 -10.61 -3.84
CA GLU A 263 13.75 -10.55 -4.32
C GLU A 263 13.73 -10.09 -5.78
N MET A 264 14.22 -8.86 -6.03
CA MET A 264 14.33 -8.30 -7.37
C MET A 264 15.77 -8.39 -7.86
N ASP A 265 16.03 -9.35 -8.73
CA ASP A 265 17.24 -9.39 -9.54
C ASP A 265 16.92 -8.85 -10.93
N ALA A 266 17.54 -7.73 -11.29
CA ALA A 266 17.39 -7.16 -12.63
C ALA A 266 18.25 -7.95 -13.62
N VAL A 267 17.67 -8.26 -14.78
CA VAL A 267 18.40 -8.82 -15.92
C VAL A 267 19.34 -7.75 -16.45
N GLU A 268 20.65 -8.00 -16.41
CA GLU A 268 21.62 -7.11 -17.05
C GLU A 268 21.54 -7.29 -18.58
N THR A 269 20.84 -6.41 -19.25
CA THR A 269 20.89 -6.32 -20.72
C THR A 269 21.86 -5.20 -21.13
N ARG A 270 22.68 -5.48 -22.15
CA ARG A 270 23.70 -4.54 -22.63
C ARG A 270 23.04 -3.31 -23.24
N MET A 271 23.28 -2.13 -22.64
CA MET A 271 22.86 -0.85 -23.17
C MET A 271 23.91 -0.26 -24.09
N GLY A 272 23.53 0.16 -25.31
CA GLY A 272 24.38 0.82 -26.31
C GLY A 272 24.87 2.21 -25.85
N LYS A 273 25.62 2.95 -26.67
CA LYS A 273 26.10 4.31 -26.35
C LYS A 273 24.97 5.34 -26.40
N LYS A 274 24.07 5.22 -27.36
CA LYS A 274 22.89 6.06 -27.51
C LYS A 274 21.81 5.61 -26.54
N THR A 275 21.28 6.56 -25.79
CA THR A 275 20.25 6.32 -24.78
C THR A 275 18.92 6.92 -25.23
N ILE A 276 18.30 7.76 -24.42
CA ILE A 276 17.07 8.50 -24.76
C ILE A 276 17.45 10.00 -24.76
N GLU A 277 17.26 10.66 -25.89
CA GLU A 277 17.67 12.04 -26.11
C GLU A 277 16.47 12.87 -26.59
N PHE A 278 16.22 13.98 -25.92
CA PHE A 278 15.19 14.97 -26.27
C PHE A 278 15.86 16.14 -26.96
N HIS A 279 15.40 16.48 -28.15
CA HIS A 279 15.91 17.60 -28.97
C HIS A 279 14.80 18.59 -29.23
N ASN A 280 14.86 19.75 -28.56
CA ASN A 280 13.92 20.88 -28.69
C ASN A 280 12.45 20.45 -28.63
N VAL A 281 12.12 19.52 -27.73
CA VAL A 281 10.79 18.94 -27.63
C VAL A 281 9.80 19.93 -27.03
N SER A 282 8.69 20.14 -27.72
CA SER A 282 7.58 20.96 -27.26
C SER A 282 6.28 20.17 -27.31
N LYS A 283 5.41 20.36 -26.31
CA LYS A 283 4.09 19.74 -26.21
C LYS A 283 3.09 20.64 -25.52
N ALA A 284 1.92 20.79 -26.13
CA ALA A 284 0.79 21.52 -25.57
C ALA A 284 -0.51 20.71 -25.71
N PHE A 285 -1.49 20.98 -24.87
CA PHE A 285 -2.86 20.48 -25.00
C PHE A 285 -3.81 21.68 -24.89
N GLY A 286 -4.49 22.00 -25.99
CA GLY A 286 -5.27 23.23 -26.10
C GLY A 286 -4.39 24.45 -25.81
N ASP A 287 -4.81 25.30 -24.90
CA ASP A 287 -4.07 26.51 -24.52
C ASP A 287 -2.95 26.27 -23.48
N LYS A 288 -2.86 25.05 -22.96
CA LYS A 288 -1.90 24.70 -21.91
C LYS A 288 -0.62 24.12 -22.51
N THR A 289 0.47 24.92 -22.48
CA THR A 289 1.81 24.42 -22.80
C THR A 289 2.37 23.62 -21.62
N LEU A 290 2.70 22.35 -21.85
CA LEU A 290 3.31 21.46 -20.86
C LEU A 290 4.85 21.51 -20.91
N MET A 291 5.38 21.61 -22.12
CA MET A 291 6.83 21.58 -22.38
C MET A 291 7.14 22.49 -23.55
N LYS A 292 8.23 23.27 -23.45
CA LYS A 292 8.67 24.16 -24.51
C LYS A 292 10.18 24.05 -24.67
N ASP A 293 10.63 23.76 -25.89
CA ASP A 293 12.03 23.66 -26.30
C ASP A 293 12.89 22.84 -25.31
N PHE A 294 12.34 21.74 -24.86
CA PHE A 294 12.97 20.90 -23.83
C PHE A 294 14.08 20.04 -24.45
N GLU A 295 15.28 20.14 -23.86
CA GLU A 295 16.45 19.32 -24.23
C GLU A 295 16.92 18.52 -23.00
N TYR A 296 17.10 17.22 -23.17
CA TYR A 296 17.65 16.37 -22.12
C TYR A 296 18.21 15.08 -22.69
N ILE A 297 19.31 14.60 -22.11
CA ILE A 297 19.92 13.31 -22.46
C ILE A 297 19.95 12.44 -21.20
N PHE A 298 19.25 11.33 -21.24
CA PHE A 298 19.32 10.34 -20.16
C PHE A 298 20.63 9.56 -20.26
N LEU A 299 21.40 9.54 -19.19
CA LEU A 299 22.66 8.83 -19.15
C LEU A 299 22.47 7.37 -18.70
N ARG A 300 23.42 6.50 -19.04
CA ARG A 300 23.41 5.12 -18.55
C ARG A 300 23.55 5.07 -17.04
N ASN A 301 22.90 4.09 -16.44
CA ASN A 301 22.94 3.84 -14.99
C ASN A 301 22.49 5.07 -14.17
N GLN A 302 21.71 5.96 -14.77
CA GLN A 302 21.14 7.11 -14.11
C GLN A 302 19.76 6.77 -13.59
N SER A 303 19.48 7.15 -12.33
CA SER A 303 18.14 7.19 -11.76
C SER A 303 17.65 8.63 -11.77
N VAL A 304 16.55 8.90 -12.46
CA VAL A 304 15.99 10.24 -12.64
C VAL A 304 14.60 10.30 -12.01
N GLY A 305 14.41 11.19 -11.05
CA GLY A 305 13.10 11.50 -10.47
C GLY A 305 12.48 12.71 -11.16
N ILE A 306 11.24 12.56 -11.67
CA ILE A 306 10.47 13.65 -12.28
C ILE A 306 9.48 14.20 -11.25
N ILE A 307 9.71 15.43 -10.79
CA ILE A 307 8.90 16.11 -9.78
C ILE A 307 8.18 17.32 -10.37
N GLY A 308 7.05 17.67 -9.82
CA GLY A 308 6.26 18.84 -10.21
C GLY A 308 4.80 18.73 -9.80
N PRO A 309 4.03 19.81 -9.86
CA PRO A 309 2.62 19.83 -9.50
C PRO A 309 1.77 18.90 -10.40
N ASN A 310 0.55 18.62 -9.96
CA ASN A 310 -0.37 17.82 -10.74
C ASN A 310 -0.75 18.54 -12.05
N GLY A 311 -0.80 17.80 -13.16
CA GLY A 311 -1.11 18.34 -14.47
C GLY A 311 0.01 19.17 -15.14
N CYS A 312 1.25 19.14 -14.62
CA CYS A 312 2.40 19.81 -15.28
C CYS A 312 2.98 19.02 -16.46
N GLY A 313 2.49 17.81 -16.75
CA GLY A 313 2.95 17.05 -17.90
C GLY A 313 3.86 15.85 -17.61
N LYS A 314 4.06 15.45 -16.35
CA LYS A 314 4.92 14.30 -15.97
C LYS A 314 4.57 13.03 -16.74
N SER A 315 3.32 12.59 -16.65
CA SER A 315 2.86 11.38 -17.36
C SER A 315 2.88 11.53 -18.88
N THR A 316 2.66 12.75 -19.38
CA THR A 316 2.76 13.05 -20.83
C THR A 316 4.20 12.86 -21.31
N MET A 317 5.18 13.31 -20.55
CA MET A 317 6.60 13.11 -20.87
C MET A 317 6.94 11.62 -20.93
N LEU A 318 6.48 10.83 -19.96
CA LEU A 318 6.70 9.38 -19.96
C LEU A 318 6.04 8.70 -21.15
N ARG A 319 4.78 9.10 -21.51
CA ARG A 319 4.08 8.60 -22.70
C ARG A 319 4.72 9.03 -24.01
N MET A 320 5.43 10.16 -24.05
CA MET A 320 6.23 10.53 -25.22
C MET A 320 7.47 9.63 -25.36
N ILE A 321 8.10 9.23 -24.26
CA ILE A 321 9.21 8.26 -24.28
C ILE A 321 8.74 6.88 -24.75
N THR A 322 7.54 6.43 -24.34
CA THR A 322 6.98 5.15 -24.79
C THR A 322 6.42 5.21 -26.21
N GLY A 323 6.31 6.40 -26.82
CA GLY A 323 5.79 6.59 -28.17
C GLY A 323 4.25 6.62 -28.26
N GLU A 324 3.54 6.56 -27.12
CA GLU A 324 2.07 6.65 -27.06
C GLU A 324 1.55 8.05 -27.42
N VAL A 325 2.36 9.08 -27.16
CA VAL A 325 2.07 10.49 -27.47
C VAL A 325 3.22 11.04 -28.29
N LEU A 326 2.90 11.72 -29.39
CA LEU A 326 3.92 12.40 -30.19
C LEU A 326 4.15 13.83 -29.71
N PRO A 327 5.39 14.36 -29.74
CA PRO A 327 5.66 15.76 -29.53
C PRO A 327 5.03 16.61 -30.64
N ASP A 328 4.70 17.86 -30.33
CA ASP A 328 4.17 18.82 -31.33
C ASP A 328 5.33 19.47 -32.12
N ALA A 329 6.51 19.59 -31.50
CA ALA A 329 7.75 20.03 -32.15
C ALA A 329 8.95 19.34 -31.50
N GLY A 330 10.07 19.28 -32.22
CA GLY A 330 11.27 18.58 -31.79
C GLY A 330 11.23 17.08 -32.02
N THR A 331 12.22 16.35 -31.55
CA THR A 331 12.35 14.89 -31.73
C THR A 331 12.81 14.21 -30.46
N ILE A 332 12.36 12.97 -30.24
CA ILE A 332 12.86 12.10 -29.20
C ILE A 332 13.59 10.95 -29.89
N GLU A 333 14.87 10.85 -29.63
CA GLU A 333 15.70 9.79 -30.20
C GLU A 333 15.95 8.69 -29.15
N ILE A 334 15.61 7.45 -29.50
CA ILE A 334 15.77 6.29 -28.64
C ILE A 334 16.81 5.37 -29.29
N GLY A 335 17.83 4.99 -28.55
CA GLY A 335 18.88 4.10 -29.06
C GLY A 335 18.36 2.69 -29.38
N ASP A 336 18.82 2.08 -30.47
CA ASP A 336 18.36 0.77 -30.98
C ASP A 336 18.45 -0.38 -29.97
N THR A 337 19.31 -0.23 -28.96
CA THR A 337 19.49 -1.24 -27.90
C THR A 337 18.63 -1.00 -26.68
N ILE A 338 17.86 0.09 -26.67
CA ILE A 338 16.97 0.44 -25.55
C ILE A 338 15.73 -0.42 -25.60
N ARG A 339 15.44 -1.06 -24.47
CA ARG A 339 14.20 -1.79 -24.20
C ARG A 339 13.52 -1.15 -23.01
N ILE A 340 12.40 -0.50 -23.26
CA ILE A 340 11.66 0.23 -22.24
C ILE A 340 10.67 -0.72 -21.58
N GLY A 341 10.78 -0.85 -20.26
CA GLY A 341 9.75 -1.44 -19.41
C GLY A 341 8.96 -0.34 -18.73
N TYR A 342 7.70 -0.18 -19.09
CA TYR A 342 6.83 0.87 -18.53
C TYR A 342 5.79 0.27 -17.58
N LEU A 343 5.84 0.68 -16.31
CA LEU A 343 4.83 0.36 -15.31
C LEU A 343 3.82 1.51 -15.26
N ALA A 344 2.78 1.41 -16.06
CA ALA A 344 1.74 2.43 -16.09
C ALA A 344 0.99 2.55 -14.75
N GLN A 345 0.40 3.70 -14.50
CA GLN A 345 -0.42 3.95 -13.32
C GLN A 345 -1.68 3.06 -13.31
N GLU A 346 -2.29 2.87 -14.47
CA GLU A 346 -3.40 1.94 -14.69
C GLU A 346 -2.84 0.59 -15.16
N GLU A 347 -3.45 -0.49 -14.68
CA GLU A 347 -3.04 -1.84 -15.09
C GLU A 347 -3.48 -2.09 -16.54
N PRO A 348 -2.63 -2.73 -17.36
CA PRO A 348 -3.04 -3.14 -18.69
C PRO A 348 -4.15 -4.20 -18.59
N ASP A 349 -4.98 -4.30 -19.63
CA ASP A 349 -5.94 -5.38 -19.76
C ASP A 349 -5.21 -6.72 -19.87
N MET A 350 -5.18 -7.46 -18.76
CA MET A 350 -4.69 -8.82 -18.73
C MET A 350 -5.83 -9.79 -19.02
N ASP A 351 -5.56 -10.85 -19.79
CA ASP A 351 -6.58 -11.91 -19.97
C ASP A 351 -6.87 -12.56 -18.59
N THR A 352 -8.02 -12.22 -18.04
CA THR A 352 -8.43 -12.64 -16.71
C THR A 352 -8.65 -14.14 -16.58
N ASN A 353 -8.82 -14.88 -17.68
CA ASN A 353 -9.02 -16.32 -17.72
C ASN A 353 -7.70 -17.09 -17.79
N GLN A 354 -6.61 -16.42 -18.17
CA GLN A 354 -5.28 -17.02 -18.25
C GLN A 354 -4.74 -17.35 -16.86
N ARG A 355 -3.97 -18.43 -16.74
CA ARG A 355 -3.27 -18.76 -15.49
C ARG A 355 -2.06 -17.85 -15.31
N VAL A 356 -1.74 -17.53 -14.07
CA VAL A 356 -0.59 -16.68 -13.70
C VAL A 356 0.71 -17.18 -14.33
N ILE A 357 0.97 -18.49 -14.27
CA ILE A 357 2.19 -19.09 -14.83
C ILE A 357 2.25 -18.98 -16.36
N ASP A 358 1.11 -19.15 -17.04
CA ASP A 358 1.05 -19.10 -18.50
C ASP A 358 1.28 -17.68 -19.00
N TYR A 359 0.71 -16.66 -18.31
CA TYR A 359 0.94 -15.25 -18.60
C TYR A 359 2.43 -14.86 -18.56
N VAL A 360 3.17 -15.35 -17.55
CA VAL A 360 4.61 -15.07 -17.45
C VAL A 360 5.41 -15.84 -18.50
N LYS A 361 5.03 -17.10 -18.79
CA LYS A 361 5.69 -17.93 -19.83
C LYS A 361 5.53 -17.36 -21.22
N ASP A 362 4.40 -16.72 -21.54
CA ASP A 362 4.18 -16.08 -22.85
C ASP A 362 5.15 -14.91 -23.07
N ILE A 363 5.63 -14.29 -21.99
CA ILE A 363 6.63 -13.21 -22.07
C ILE A 363 8.05 -13.81 -22.12
N ALA A 364 8.36 -14.72 -21.19
CA ALA A 364 9.62 -15.45 -21.16
C ALA A 364 9.49 -16.75 -20.36
N GLU A 365 9.79 -17.88 -20.98
CA GLU A 365 9.83 -19.19 -20.31
C GLU A 365 11.00 -19.26 -19.30
N TYR A 366 12.11 -18.59 -19.63
CA TYR A 366 13.31 -18.50 -18.80
C TYR A 366 13.87 -17.08 -18.80
N VAL A 367 14.32 -16.65 -17.65
CA VAL A 367 14.91 -15.32 -17.43
C VAL A 367 16.38 -15.46 -17.10
N GLN A 368 17.23 -14.67 -17.75
CA GLN A 368 18.65 -14.60 -17.43
C GLN A 368 18.83 -13.68 -16.21
N THR A 369 19.40 -14.20 -15.12
CA THR A 369 19.75 -13.43 -13.93
C THR A 369 21.25 -13.47 -13.70
N ARG A 370 21.76 -12.72 -12.72
CA ARG A 370 23.19 -12.76 -12.33
C ARG A 370 23.62 -14.15 -11.86
N ASP A 371 22.71 -14.87 -11.21
CA ASP A 371 22.96 -16.21 -10.66
C ASP A 371 22.76 -17.33 -11.70
N GLY A 372 22.40 -16.98 -12.94
CA GLY A 372 22.14 -17.92 -14.01
C GLY A 372 20.73 -17.84 -14.59
N ARG A 373 20.32 -18.89 -15.27
CA ARG A 373 19.01 -18.97 -15.93
C ARG A 373 17.98 -19.57 -14.99
N ILE A 374 16.91 -18.84 -14.71
CA ILE A 374 15.82 -19.30 -13.86
C ILE A 374 14.51 -19.43 -14.65
N SER A 375 13.65 -20.35 -14.24
CA SER A 375 12.35 -20.57 -14.88
C SER A 375 11.30 -19.51 -14.47
N ALA A 376 10.25 -19.37 -15.26
CA ALA A 376 9.10 -18.52 -14.93
C ALA A 376 8.49 -18.86 -13.56
N SER A 377 8.42 -20.15 -13.19
CA SER A 377 7.91 -20.59 -11.88
C SER A 377 8.78 -20.09 -10.72
N GLN A 378 10.11 -20.23 -10.84
CA GLN A 378 11.06 -19.73 -9.82
C GLN A 378 11.00 -18.20 -9.71
N MET A 379 10.79 -17.50 -10.82
CA MET A 379 10.62 -16.05 -10.80
C MET A 379 9.32 -15.64 -10.09
N LEU A 380 8.25 -16.36 -10.34
CA LEU A 380 6.98 -16.17 -9.64
C LEU A 380 7.12 -16.42 -8.13
N GLU A 381 7.87 -17.44 -7.70
CA GLU A 381 8.13 -17.69 -6.27
C GLU A 381 8.89 -16.52 -5.62
N ARG A 382 9.90 -15.95 -6.28
CA ARG A 382 10.61 -14.75 -5.82
C ARG A 382 9.67 -13.53 -5.67
N PHE A 383 8.61 -13.48 -6.49
CA PHE A 383 7.55 -12.48 -6.41
C PHE A 383 6.37 -12.89 -5.52
N LEU A 384 6.58 -13.88 -4.64
CA LEU A 384 5.63 -14.34 -3.64
C LEU A 384 4.34 -14.94 -4.22
N PHE A 385 4.41 -15.55 -5.41
CA PHE A 385 3.34 -16.39 -5.93
C PHE A 385 3.63 -17.84 -5.56
N THR A 386 2.88 -18.36 -4.59
CA THR A 386 2.99 -19.77 -4.18
C THR A 386 2.67 -20.73 -5.33
N PRO A 387 3.14 -21.99 -5.31
CA PRO A 387 2.83 -22.95 -6.36
C PRO A 387 1.34 -23.04 -6.70
N ASP A 388 0.46 -23.01 -5.69
CA ASP A 388 -0.98 -23.04 -5.90
C ASP A 388 -1.50 -21.79 -6.62
N MET A 389 -0.99 -20.60 -6.27
CA MET A 389 -1.35 -19.36 -6.92
C MET A 389 -0.90 -19.29 -8.38
N GLN A 390 0.22 -19.93 -8.73
CA GLN A 390 0.74 -19.92 -10.10
C GLN A 390 -0.22 -20.57 -11.10
N TYR A 391 -1.01 -21.54 -10.67
CA TYR A 391 -1.99 -22.25 -11.52
C TYR A 391 -3.41 -21.70 -11.43
N THR A 392 -3.64 -20.64 -10.63
CA THR A 392 -4.94 -19.98 -10.58
C THR A 392 -5.13 -18.99 -11.72
N PRO A 393 -6.37 -18.74 -12.18
CA PRO A 393 -6.68 -17.67 -13.12
C PRO A 393 -6.38 -16.28 -12.54
N ILE A 394 -5.92 -15.37 -13.39
CA ILE A 394 -5.61 -13.97 -13.01
C ILE A 394 -6.84 -13.27 -12.41
N SER A 395 -8.05 -13.64 -12.81
CA SER A 395 -9.31 -13.11 -12.24
C SER A 395 -9.43 -13.29 -10.73
N LYS A 396 -8.84 -14.35 -10.16
CA LYS A 396 -8.89 -14.64 -8.73
C LYS A 396 -7.85 -13.90 -7.89
N LEU A 397 -6.91 -13.22 -8.53
CA LEU A 397 -5.90 -12.44 -7.84
C LEU A 397 -6.51 -11.15 -7.26
N SER A 398 -6.07 -10.76 -6.08
CA SER A 398 -6.32 -9.43 -5.51
C SER A 398 -5.64 -8.33 -6.36
N GLY A 399 -6.09 -7.08 -6.23
CA GLY A 399 -5.50 -5.94 -6.94
C GLY A 399 -3.99 -5.82 -6.70
N GLY A 400 -3.53 -5.99 -5.46
CA GLY A 400 -2.09 -5.97 -5.13
C GLY A 400 -1.30 -7.12 -5.76
N GLU A 401 -1.90 -8.30 -5.89
CA GLU A 401 -1.28 -9.45 -6.58
C GLU A 401 -1.21 -9.22 -8.09
N LYS A 402 -2.26 -8.68 -8.70
CA LYS A 402 -2.25 -8.26 -10.12
C LYS A 402 -1.16 -7.22 -10.37
N ARG A 403 -1.04 -6.22 -9.50
CA ARG A 403 0.02 -5.22 -9.61
C ARG A 403 1.42 -5.81 -9.52
N ARG A 404 1.64 -6.78 -8.61
CA ARG A 404 2.91 -7.53 -8.53
C ARG A 404 3.17 -8.36 -9.78
N LEU A 405 2.14 -9.00 -10.33
CA LEU A 405 2.25 -9.78 -11.57
C LEU A 405 2.61 -8.86 -12.75
N TYR A 406 2.01 -7.68 -12.82
CA TYR A 406 2.33 -6.67 -13.83
C TYR A 406 3.78 -6.18 -13.69
N LEU A 407 4.22 -5.84 -12.48
CA LEU A 407 5.62 -5.48 -12.23
C LEU A 407 6.58 -6.62 -12.67
N LEU A 408 6.26 -7.86 -12.32
CA LEU A 408 7.03 -9.02 -12.74
C LEU A 408 7.10 -9.12 -14.27
N SER A 409 5.98 -8.95 -14.98
CA SER A 409 5.93 -9.01 -16.44
C SER A 409 6.85 -7.97 -17.10
N VAL A 410 6.87 -6.76 -16.57
CA VAL A 410 7.77 -5.68 -17.02
C VAL A 410 9.23 -6.03 -16.79
N LEU A 411 9.58 -6.61 -15.64
CA LEU A 411 10.97 -7.00 -15.35
C LEU A 411 11.46 -8.19 -16.20
N VAL A 412 10.58 -9.18 -16.42
CA VAL A 412 10.88 -10.38 -17.21
C VAL A 412 11.03 -10.07 -18.71
N SER A 413 10.42 -8.99 -19.21
CA SER A 413 10.53 -8.56 -20.62
C SER A 413 11.97 -8.20 -21.06
N GLY A 414 12.94 -8.18 -20.12
CA GLY A 414 14.34 -7.85 -20.39
C GLY A 414 14.57 -6.36 -20.64
N ALA A 415 13.77 -5.51 -20.06
CA ALA A 415 13.93 -4.06 -20.12
C ALA A 415 15.25 -3.61 -19.50
N ASN A 416 15.93 -2.65 -20.16
CA ASN A 416 17.15 -2.00 -19.66
C ASN A 416 16.91 -0.53 -19.27
N VAL A 417 15.72 -0.02 -19.55
CA VAL A 417 15.20 1.26 -19.03
C VAL A 417 13.85 0.97 -18.37
N LEU A 418 13.76 1.27 -17.09
CA LEU A 418 12.52 1.11 -16.33
C LEU A 418 11.89 2.48 -16.09
N ILE A 419 10.63 2.61 -16.44
CA ILE A 419 9.77 3.76 -16.17
C ILE A 419 8.72 3.29 -15.17
N LEU A 420 8.72 3.91 -13.96
CA LEU A 420 7.90 3.48 -12.82
C LEU A 420 6.93 4.57 -12.39
#